data_1e50177a8acc7cbaf9f90d2e6d1d1b5d
#
_entry.id   1e50177a8acc7cbaf9f90d2e6d1d1b5d
#
_cell.length_a   1.000
_cell.length_b   1.000
_cell.length_c   1.000
_cell.angle_alpha   90.00
_cell.angle_beta   90.00
_cell.angle_gamma   90.00
#
_symmetry.space_group_name_H-M   'P 1'
#
loop_
_entity.id
_entity.type
_entity.pdbx_description
1 polymer ?
#
loop_
_entity_poly.entity_id
_entity_poly.type
_entity_poly.pdbx_seq_one_letter_code
_entity_poly.pdbx_strand_id
1 'polypeptide(L)'
;MKKNLIIGIICYVITGVLTILFLATSVSVKLIMPELEKVIVLCVASIFTYFGGRFLTKYHNSKKYMKISIWVMFILYLLLLINFIVLGNNFGRNFEFIFTASKDTIKSYFDNNYNIIPFNTIKNYLDNSGIYFDIKLVCINLLGNLLCFMPFAFFLKYLFKRENKFINFLLTIVLIVIFFELIQLLTLSGSFDVDDIILNTLGAILFYLFISLKGIDKLLKNIFFLEKNKINGKD
;
A
#
# COMPACT_ATOMS: atom_id res chain seq x y z
N MET A 1 -3.62 27.72 -22.15
CA MET A 1 -3.01 27.79 -20.78
C MET A 1 -4.01 27.62 -19.66
N LYS A 2 -5.04 28.46 -19.52
CA LYS A 2 -6.06 28.37 -18.43
C LYS A 2 -6.78 27.01 -18.33
N LYS A 3 -6.99 26.32 -19.48
CA LYS A 3 -7.64 24.99 -19.53
C LYS A 3 -6.90 23.95 -18.68
N ASN A 4 -5.55 23.91 -18.70
CA ASN A 4 -4.77 22.97 -17.89
C ASN A 4 -4.91 23.23 -16.39
N LEU A 5 -5.01 24.50 -15.99
CA LEU A 5 -5.26 24.86 -14.59
C LEU A 5 -6.62 24.32 -14.12
N ILE A 6 -7.68 24.61 -14.89
CA ILE A 6 -9.05 24.20 -14.54
C ILE A 6 -9.13 22.67 -14.45
N ILE A 7 -8.63 21.95 -15.46
CA ILE A 7 -8.65 20.47 -15.46
C ILE A 7 -7.85 19.93 -14.26
N GLY A 8 -6.68 20.50 -13.98
CA GLY A 8 -5.85 20.07 -12.84
C GLY A 8 -6.58 20.23 -11.51
N ILE A 9 -7.26 21.36 -11.30
CA ILE A 9 -8.07 21.62 -10.09
C ILE A 9 -9.23 20.63 -10.00
N ILE A 10 -9.99 20.44 -11.08
CA ILE A 10 -11.12 19.49 -11.12
C ILE A 10 -10.65 18.09 -10.72
N CYS A 11 -9.50 17.62 -11.25
CA CYS A 11 -8.95 16.32 -10.90
C CYS A 11 -8.69 16.18 -9.40
N TYR A 12 -8.12 17.21 -8.75
CA TYR A 12 -7.87 17.17 -7.30
C TYR A 12 -9.16 17.26 -6.48
N VAL A 13 -10.16 18.00 -6.94
CA VAL A 13 -11.50 18.02 -6.30
C VAL A 13 -12.11 16.63 -6.34
N ILE A 14 -12.08 15.96 -7.50
CA ILE A 14 -12.57 14.58 -7.64
C ILE A 14 -11.81 13.63 -6.72
N THR A 15 -10.47 13.75 -6.67
CA THR A 15 -9.65 12.96 -5.72
C THR A 15 -10.13 13.16 -4.29
N GLY A 16 -10.35 14.41 -3.87
CA GLY A 16 -10.83 14.73 -2.52
C GLY A 16 -12.20 14.09 -2.22
N VAL A 17 -13.15 14.21 -3.13
CA VAL A 17 -14.50 13.59 -2.99
C VAL A 17 -14.40 12.06 -2.86
N LEU A 18 -13.62 11.40 -3.73
CA LEU A 18 -13.43 9.95 -3.69
C LEU A 18 -12.73 9.50 -2.39
N THR A 19 -11.76 10.28 -1.90
CA THR A 19 -11.08 9.98 -0.63
C THR A 19 -12.03 10.11 0.55
N ILE A 20 -12.89 11.14 0.58
CA ILE A 20 -13.91 11.30 1.62
C ILE A 20 -14.92 10.14 1.57
N LEU A 21 -15.35 9.73 0.37
CA LEU A 21 -16.23 8.57 0.20
C LEU A 21 -15.60 7.30 0.75
N PHE A 22 -14.32 7.04 0.42
CA PHE A 22 -13.57 5.91 0.95
C PHE A 22 -13.50 5.95 2.48
N LEU A 23 -13.15 7.08 3.10
CA LEU A 23 -13.05 7.21 4.55
C LEU A 23 -14.41 7.01 5.22
N ALA A 24 -15.48 7.61 4.67
CA ALA A 24 -16.82 7.46 5.19
C ALA A 24 -17.29 5.99 5.19
N THR A 25 -16.99 5.24 4.13
CA THR A 25 -17.36 3.82 4.00
C THR A 25 -16.43 2.88 4.79
N SER A 26 -15.23 3.31 5.13
CA SER A 26 -14.29 2.52 5.93
C SER A 26 -14.56 2.61 7.44
N VAL A 27 -15.12 3.73 7.91
CA VAL A 27 -15.37 3.96 9.35
C VAL A 27 -16.83 3.78 9.73
N SER A 28 -17.77 3.96 8.79
CA SER A 28 -19.19 3.92 9.09
C SER A 28 -19.74 2.50 9.09
N VAL A 29 -20.44 2.15 10.17
CA VAL A 29 -21.19 0.88 10.27
C VAL A 29 -22.44 0.87 9.36
N LYS A 30 -22.96 2.06 8.98
CA LYS A 30 -24.16 2.19 8.15
C LYS A 30 -23.89 2.23 6.64
N LEU A 31 -22.72 2.75 6.24
CA LEU A 31 -22.30 2.84 4.85
C LEU A 31 -21.31 1.72 4.55
N ILE A 32 -21.81 0.52 4.28
CA ILE A 32 -20.99 -0.64 3.97
C ILE A 32 -20.67 -0.63 2.47
N MET A 33 -19.39 -0.62 2.15
CA MET A 33 -18.88 -0.80 0.78
C MET A 33 -18.00 -2.06 0.74
N PRO A 34 -18.18 -2.96 -0.24
CA PRO A 34 -17.30 -4.11 -0.43
C PRO A 34 -15.84 -3.70 -0.58
N GLU A 35 -14.89 -4.50 -0.07
CA GLU A 35 -13.46 -4.16 -0.10
C GLU A 35 -12.94 -3.95 -1.53
N LEU A 36 -13.42 -4.72 -2.51
CA LEU A 36 -13.06 -4.53 -3.91
C LEU A 36 -13.46 -3.14 -4.43
N GLU A 37 -14.64 -2.66 -4.05
CA GLU A 37 -15.11 -1.33 -4.45
C GLU A 37 -14.27 -0.23 -3.82
N LYS A 38 -13.85 -0.38 -2.56
CA LYS A 38 -12.91 0.53 -1.88
C LYS A 38 -11.58 0.61 -2.63
N VAL A 39 -11.03 -0.52 -3.09
CA VAL A 39 -9.83 -0.56 -3.93
C VAL A 39 -10.05 0.23 -5.21
N ILE A 40 -11.16 -0.01 -5.91
CA ILE A 40 -11.50 0.68 -7.16
C ILE A 40 -11.58 2.19 -6.93
N VAL A 41 -12.26 2.63 -5.87
CA VAL A 41 -12.40 4.06 -5.52
C VAL A 41 -11.03 4.71 -5.35
N LEU A 42 -10.11 4.11 -4.60
CA LEU A 42 -8.77 4.68 -4.38
C LEU A 42 -7.86 4.55 -5.62
N CYS A 43 -8.00 3.51 -6.43
CA CYS A 43 -7.33 3.43 -7.73
C CYS A 43 -7.77 4.57 -8.66
N VAL A 44 -9.08 4.82 -8.76
CA VAL A 44 -9.63 5.94 -9.54
C VAL A 44 -9.16 7.28 -8.99
N ALA A 45 -9.18 7.48 -7.66
CA ALA A 45 -8.64 8.67 -7.01
C ALA A 45 -7.16 8.90 -7.36
N SER A 46 -6.36 7.83 -7.38
CA SER A 46 -4.93 7.89 -7.74
C SER A 46 -4.72 8.28 -9.21
N ILE A 47 -5.58 7.79 -10.12
CA ILE A 47 -5.57 8.18 -11.54
C ILE A 47 -5.86 9.68 -11.70
N PHE A 48 -6.90 10.19 -11.02
CA PHE A 48 -7.21 11.62 -11.04
C PHE A 48 -6.09 12.45 -10.42
N THR A 49 -5.48 12.00 -9.32
CA THR A 49 -4.31 12.64 -8.71
C THR A 49 -3.15 12.76 -9.70
N TYR A 50 -2.85 11.69 -10.43
CA TYR A 50 -1.82 11.69 -11.46
C TYR A 50 -2.10 12.72 -12.57
N PHE A 51 -3.31 12.71 -13.13
CA PHE A 51 -3.69 13.68 -14.18
C PHE A 51 -3.71 15.11 -13.65
N GLY A 52 -4.20 15.34 -12.42
CA GLY A 52 -4.15 16.63 -11.76
C GLY A 52 -2.73 17.18 -11.69
N GLY A 53 -1.79 16.38 -11.19
CA GLY A 53 -0.38 16.73 -11.14
C GLY A 53 0.23 17.00 -12.52
N ARG A 54 -0.12 16.16 -13.51
CA ARG A 54 0.37 16.33 -14.89
C ARG A 54 -0.09 17.65 -15.52
N PHE A 55 -1.37 18.01 -15.37
CA PHE A 55 -1.91 19.25 -15.92
C PHE A 55 -1.37 20.48 -15.20
N LEU A 56 -1.26 20.47 -13.87
CA LEU A 56 -0.67 21.57 -13.12
C LEU A 56 0.83 21.72 -13.38
N THR A 57 1.56 20.61 -13.54
CA THR A 57 2.98 20.65 -13.94
C THR A 57 3.16 21.34 -15.29
N LYS A 58 2.29 21.05 -16.27
CA LYS A 58 2.32 21.70 -17.59
C LYS A 58 1.91 23.18 -17.52
N TYR A 59 0.94 23.53 -16.68
CA TYR A 59 0.47 24.89 -16.55
C TYR A 59 1.53 25.81 -15.91
N HIS A 60 2.12 25.37 -14.79
CA HIS A 60 3.09 26.14 -14.04
C HIS A 60 4.55 25.92 -14.49
N ASN A 61 4.77 25.02 -15.47
CA ASN A 61 6.12 24.57 -15.90
C ASN A 61 7.00 24.16 -14.70
N SER A 62 6.41 23.47 -13.71
CA SER A 62 7.07 23.13 -12.45
C SER A 62 6.79 21.69 -12.04
N LYS A 63 7.83 20.89 -11.89
CA LYS A 63 7.77 19.49 -11.46
C LYS A 63 7.29 19.30 -10.01
N LYS A 64 7.22 20.39 -9.24
CA LYS A 64 6.70 20.38 -7.86
C LYS A 64 5.31 19.75 -7.75
N TYR A 65 4.42 20.07 -8.70
CA TYR A 65 3.05 19.57 -8.70
C TYR A 65 2.98 18.05 -8.89
N MET A 66 3.81 17.49 -9.77
CA MET A 66 3.88 16.03 -9.92
C MET A 66 4.45 15.36 -8.66
N LYS A 67 5.45 15.97 -8.03
CA LYS A 67 5.98 15.44 -6.76
C LYS A 67 4.92 15.45 -5.66
N ILE A 68 4.10 16.51 -5.57
CA ILE A 68 2.94 16.56 -4.66
C ILE A 68 1.96 15.43 -4.98
N SER A 69 1.65 15.20 -6.26
CA SER A 69 0.76 14.08 -6.66
C SER A 69 1.29 12.73 -6.21
N ILE A 70 2.58 12.46 -6.35
CA ILE A 70 3.17 11.20 -5.89
C ILE A 70 3.02 11.05 -4.37
N TRP A 71 3.19 12.13 -3.60
CA TRP A 71 2.93 12.12 -2.16
C TRP A 71 1.46 11.85 -1.82
N VAL A 72 0.53 12.47 -2.55
CA VAL A 72 -0.91 12.21 -2.37
C VAL A 72 -1.24 10.75 -2.70
N MET A 73 -0.71 10.22 -3.81
CA MET A 73 -0.90 8.81 -4.18
C MET A 73 -0.31 7.86 -3.11
N PHE A 74 0.82 8.22 -2.50
CA PHE A 74 1.40 7.45 -1.40
C PHE A 74 0.48 7.45 -0.18
N ILE A 75 -0.10 8.60 0.18
CA ILE A 75 -1.08 8.69 1.28
C ILE A 75 -2.33 7.85 0.97
N LEU A 76 -2.87 7.92 -0.26
CA LEU A 76 -4.01 7.10 -0.68
C LEU A 76 -3.71 5.59 -0.56
N TYR A 77 -2.51 5.18 -0.95
CA TYR A 77 -2.05 3.81 -0.79
C TYR A 77 -1.94 3.41 0.70
N LEU A 78 -1.39 4.28 1.57
CA LEU A 78 -1.32 4.00 3.01
C LEU A 78 -2.71 3.89 3.64
N LEU A 79 -3.68 4.72 3.23
CA LEU A 79 -5.07 4.61 3.67
C LEU A 79 -5.68 3.27 3.27
N LEU A 80 -5.43 2.81 2.03
CA LEU A 80 -5.88 1.50 1.57
C LEU A 80 -5.24 0.37 2.39
N LEU A 81 -3.94 0.45 2.63
CA LEU A 81 -3.19 -0.54 3.39
C LEU A 81 -3.71 -0.64 4.84
N ILE A 82 -3.92 0.51 5.50
CA ILE A 82 -4.49 0.55 6.85
C ILE A 82 -5.90 -0.04 6.86
N ASN A 83 -6.73 0.27 5.84
CA ASN A 83 -8.05 -0.34 5.72
C ASN A 83 -7.96 -1.87 5.65
N PHE A 84 -7.06 -2.41 4.83
CA PHE A 84 -6.89 -3.87 4.72
C PHE A 84 -6.31 -4.50 5.98
N ILE A 85 -5.37 -3.84 6.63
CA ILE A 85 -4.64 -4.41 7.77
C ILE A 85 -5.45 -4.30 9.07
N VAL A 86 -6.21 -3.21 9.27
CA VAL A 86 -6.84 -2.91 10.57
C VAL A 86 -8.37 -2.93 10.51
N LEU A 87 -8.98 -2.38 9.44
CA LEU A 87 -10.41 -2.09 9.39
C LEU A 87 -11.21 -3.11 8.55
N GLY A 88 -10.54 -3.97 7.78
CA GLY A 88 -11.20 -4.85 6.79
C GLY A 88 -12.04 -5.96 7.43
N ASN A 89 -13.33 -5.71 7.63
CA ASN A 89 -14.28 -6.66 8.22
C ASN A 89 -14.40 -7.97 7.41
N ASN A 90 -14.20 -7.93 6.10
CA ASN A 90 -14.30 -9.11 5.22
C ASN A 90 -13.17 -10.14 5.43
N PHE A 91 -12.11 -9.76 6.14
CA PHE A 91 -11.01 -10.65 6.50
C PHE A 91 -11.13 -11.19 7.93
N GLY A 92 -12.33 -11.12 8.53
CA GLY A 92 -12.57 -11.57 9.91
C GLY A 92 -11.99 -10.61 10.97
N ARG A 93 -11.60 -9.42 10.57
CA ARG A 93 -11.03 -8.40 11.45
C ARG A 93 -12.13 -7.57 12.06
N ASN A 94 -12.22 -7.55 13.38
CA ASN A 94 -13.21 -6.78 14.12
C ASN A 94 -12.51 -5.77 15.01
N PHE A 95 -12.38 -4.53 14.53
CA PHE A 95 -11.76 -3.45 15.29
C PHE A 95 -12.48 -3.15 16.61
N GLU A 96 -13.81 -3.38 16.66
CA GLU A 96 -14.58 -3.23 17.90
C GLU A 96 -14.17 -4.25 18.97
N PHE A 97 -13.61 -5.40 18.56
CA PHE A 97 -13.15 -6.44 19.48
C PHE A 97 -12.09 -5.94 20.45
N ILE A 98 -11.25 -4.98 20.06
CA ILE A 98 -10.22 -4.37 20.94
C ILE A 98 -10.87 -3.73 22.16
N PHE A 99 -12.05 -3.13 22.01
CA PHE A 99 -12.75 -2.40 23.06
C PHE A 99 -13.68 -3.28 23.89
N THR A 100 -14.04 -4.46 23.39
CA THR A 100 -15.03 -5.37 24.00
C THR A 100 -14.43 -6.64 24.57
N ALA A 101 -13.19 -6.99 24.20
CA ALA A 101 -12.52 -8.20 24.64
C ALA A 101 -12.18 -8.17 26.14
N SER A 102 -12.42 -9.30 26.84
CA SER A 102 -12.00 -9.47 28.22
C SER A 102 -10.47 -9.60 28.33
N LYS A 103 -9.91 -9.37 29.52
CA LYS A 103 -8.46 -9.54 29.77
C LYS A 103 -7.98 -10.96 29.46
N ASP A 104 -8.79 -11.97 29.75
CA ASP A 104 -8.44 -13.38 29.50
C ASP A 104 -8.46 -13.68 28.00
N THR A 105 -9.42 -13.10 27.28
CA THR A 105 -9.49 -13.21 25.83
C THR A 105 -8.28 -12.56 25.16
N ILE A 106 -7.88 -11.36 25.61
CA ILE A 106 -6.70 -10.66 25.10
C ILE A 106 -5.44 -11.48 25.36
N LYS A 107 -5.29 -12.03 26.56
CA LYS A 107 -4.16 -12.89 26.93
C LYS A 107 -4.10 -14.13 26.03
N SER A 108 -5.22 -14.84 25.92
CA SER A 108 -5.31 -16.04 25.06
C SER A 108 -5.00 -15.70 23.59
N TYR A 109 -5.42 -14.51 23.11
CA TYR A 109 -5.10 -14.06 21.75
C TYR A 109 -3.60 -13.91 21.55
N PHE A 110 -2.90 -13.20 22.44
CA PHE A 110 -1.45 -13.03 22.36
C PHE A 110 -0.69 -14.36 22.47
N ASP A 111 -1.18 -15.30 23.29
CA ASP A 111 -0.54 -16.62 23.45
C ASP A 111 -0.69 -17.52 22.21
N ASN A 112 -1.69 -17.27 21.34
CA ASN A 112 -2.02 -18.15 20.21
C ASN A 112 -1.84 -17.53 18.82
N ASN A 113 -1.68 -16.19 18.72
CA ASN A 113 -1.63 -15.51 17.44
C ASN A 113 -0.24 -14.99 17.08
N TYR A 114 0.79 -15.84 17.24
CA TYR A 114 2.11 -15.56 16.70
C TYR A 114 2.74 -16.82 16.09
N ASN A 115 3.42 -16.64 14.98
CA ASN A 115 4.24 -17.65 14.34
C ASN A 115 5.63 -17.08 14.06
N ILE A 116 6.64 -17.62 14.75
CA ILE A 116 8.03 -17.20 14.58
C ILE A 116 8.86 -18.23 13.82
N ILE A 117 8.25 -19.36 13.43
CA ILE A 117 8.95 -20.43 12.71
C ILE A 117 8.77 -20.19 11.21
N PRO A 118 9.87 -19.89 10.47
CA PRO A 118 9.81 -19.66 9.03
C PRO A 118 9.22 -20.86 8.28
N PHE A 119 8.40 -20.58 7.28
CA PHE A 119 7.72 -21.52 6.40
C PHE A 119 6.69 -22.44 7.08
N ASN A 120 6.39 -22.21 8.37
CA ASN A 120 5.42 -23.02 9.10
C ASN A 120 3.98 -22.83 8.57
N THR A 121 3.57 -21.58 8.34
CA THR A 121 2.25 -21.25 7.81
C THR A 121 2.12 -21.75 6.37
N ILE A 122 3.15 -21.53 5.54
CA ILE A 122 3.18 -22.04 4.16
C ILE A 122 3.09 -23.56 4.14
N LYS A 123 3.87 -24.25 5.00
CA LYS A 123 3.85 -25.70 5.12
C LYS A 123 2.47 -26.20 5.57
N ASN A 124 1.86 -25.58 6.58
CA ASN A 124 0.53 -25.95 7.04
C ASN A 124 -0.53 -25.83 5.94
N TYR A 125 -0.43 -24.82 5.07
CA TYR A 125 -1.29 -24.70 3.90
C TYR A 125 -1.08 -25.85 2.89
N LEU A 126 0.13 -26.32 2.72
CA LEU A 126 0.45 -27.43 1.80
C LEU A 126 0.10 -28.80 2.38
N ASP A 127 0.35 -29.03 3.67
CA ASP A 127 0.13 -30.32 4.35
C ASP A 127 -1.36 -30.58 4.62
N ASN A 128 -2.15 -29.54 4.88
CA ASN A 128 -3.59 -29.63 5.08
C ASN A 128 -4.38 -29.75 3.76
N SER A 129 -3.74 -30.23 2.69
CA SER A 129 -4.35 -30.49 1.37
C SER A 129 -5.38 -31.64 1.36
N GLY A 130 -6.03 -31.91 2.51
CA GLY A 130 -7.13 -32.87 2.66
C GLY A 130 -8.46 -32.33 2.15
N ILE A 131 -9.56 -33.03 2.48
CA ILE A 131 -10.94 -32.86 1.97
C ILE A 131 -11.51 -31.42 2.04
N TYR A 132 -10.88 -30.51 2.77
CA TYR A 132 -11.29 -29.09 2.96
C TYR A 132 -10.26 -28.06 2.48
N PHE A 133 -9.36 -28.45 1.55
CA PHE A 133 -8.36 -27.52 1.02
C PHE A 133 -8.99 -26.47 0.11
N ASP A 134 -9.17 -25.27 0.64
CA ASP A 134 -9.56 -24.10 -0.18
C ASP A 134 -8.32 -23.45 -0.79
N ILE A 135 -7.92 -23.93 -1.97
CA ILE A 135 -6.80 -23.37 -2.74
C ILE A 135 -6.96 -21.87 -3.00
N LYS A 136 -8.19 -21.39 -3.09
CA LYS A 136 -8.49 -19.98 -3.28
C LYS A 136 -8.08 -19.18 -2.06
N LEU A 137 -8.37 -19.65 -0.86
CA LEU A 137 -7.98 -18.99 0.38
C LEU A 137 -6.46 -18.93 0.52
N VAL A 138 -5.77 -20.03 0.23
CA VAL A 138 -4.30 -20.10 0.25
C VAL A 138 -3.70 -19.13 -0.76
N CYS A 139 -4.18 -19.12 -2.00
CA CYS A 139 -3.69 -18.21 -3.03
C CYS A 139 -3.95 -16.75 -2.66
N ILE A 140 -5.11 -16.42 -2.08
CA ILE A 140 -5.43 -15.06 -1.65
C ILE A 140 -4.45 -14.61 -0.56
N ASN A 141 -4.16 -15.46 0.43
CA ASN A 141 -3.23 -15.11 1.50
C ASN A 141 -1.80 -14.95 1.00
N LEU A 142 -1.28 -15.93 0.25
CA LEU A 142 0.11 -15.89 -0.25
C LEU A 142 0.31 -14.75 -1.25
N LEU A 143 -0.57 -14.61 -2.25
CA LEU A 143 -0.48 -13.55 -3.25
C LEU A 143 -0.83 -12.19 -2.66
N GLY A 144 -1.78 -12.13 -1.74
CA GLY A 144 -2.15 -10.92 -1.03
C GLY A 144 -0.95 -10.32 -0.32
N ASN A 145 -0.24 -11.09 0.48
CA ASN A 145 0.97 -10.67 1.18
C ASN A 145 2.07 -10.29 0.18
N LEU A 146 2.32 -11.11 -0.85
CA LEU A 146 3.32 -10.81 -1.87
C LEU A 146 3.06 -9.46 -2.57
N LEU A 147 1.81 -9.11 -2.86
CA LEU A 147 1.44 -7.93 -3.64
C LEU A 147 1.25 -6.68 -2.80
N CYS A 148 0.86 -6.85 -1.52
CA CYS A 148 0.41 -5.76 -0.67
C CYS A 148 1.46 -4.65 -0.48
N PHE A 149 2.73 -5.02 -0.31
CA PHE A 149 3.84 -4.09 -0.07
C PHE A 149 4.64 -3.71 -1.32
N MET A 150 4.33 -4.27 -2.49
CA MET A 150 4.98 -3.88 -3.75
C MET A 150 4.97 -2.36 -4.03
N PRO A 151 3.86 -1.62 -3.82
CA PRO A 151 3.83 -0.19 -4.09
C PRO A 151 4.83 0.62 -3.26
N PHE A 152 5.24 0.16 -2.08
CA PHE A 152 6.29 0.83 -1.30
C PHE A 152 7.58 0.99 -2.09
N ALA A 153 7.95 0.00 -2.91
CA ALA A 153 9.16 0.07 -3.72
C ALA A 153 9.16 1.29 -4.65
N PHE A 154 8.02 1.60 -5.27
CA PHE A 154 7.87 2.79 -6.11
C PHE A 154 7.97 4.07 -5.27
N PHE A 155 7.19 4.17 -4.21
CA PHE A 155 7.14 5.40 -3.41
C PHE A 155 8.46 5.67 -2.70
N LEU A 156 9.07 4.68 -2.06
CA LEU A 156 10.33 4.83 -1.38
C LEU A 156 11.44 5.25 -2.35
N LYS A 157 11.57 4.57 -3.48
CA LYS A 157 12.60 4.86 -4.48
C LYS A 157 12.51 6.27 -5.05
N TYR A 158 11.30 6.76 -5.37
CA TYR A 158 11.13 8.02 -6.08
C TYR A 158 10.88 9.22 -5.17
N LEU A 159 10.42 9.02 -3.94
CA LEU A 159 10.25 10.10 -2.96
C LEU A 159 11.51 10.33 -2.12
N PHE A 160 12.28 9.29 -1.82
CA PHE A 160 13.42 9.36 -0.90
C PHE A 160 14.72 8.97 -1.61
N LYS A 161 15.63 9.94 -1.77
CA LYS A 161 16.91 9.71 -2.46
C LYS A 161 17.77 8.62 -1.81
N ARG A 162 17.67 8.45 -0.49
CA ARG A 162 18.41 7.45 0.27
C ARG A 162 18.06 6.03 -0.18
N GLU A 163 16.80 5.80 -0.54
CA GLU A 163 16.24 4.50 -0.89
C GLU A 163 16.59 4.05 -2.33
N ASN A 164 17.35 4.85 -3.08
CA ASN A 164 17.94 4.42 -4.35
C ASN A 164 19.06 3.37 -4.17
N LYS A 165 19.62 3.26 -2.94
CA LYS A 165 20.54 2.19 -2.59
C LYS A 165 19.74 0.99 -2.09
N PHE A 166 19.93 -0.17 -2.72
CA PHE A 166 19.18 -1.39 -2.40
C PHE A 166 19.23 -1.76 -0.92
N ILE A 167 20.39 -1.64 -0.27
CA ILE A 167 20.51 -1.99 1.15
C ILE A 167 19.66 -1.09 2.05
N ASN A 168 19.58 0.23 1.75
CA ASN A 168 18.73 1.13 2.52
C ASN A 168 17.26 0.78 2.31
N PHE A 169 16.86 0.56 1.06
CA PHE A 169 15.50 0.11 0.73
C PHE A 169 15.16 -1.19 1.47
N LEU A 170 16.06 -2.19 1.45
CA LEU A 170 15.86 -3.47 2.14
C LEU A 170 15.63 -3.27 3.64
N LEU A 171 16.48 -2.50 4.30
CA LEU A 171 16.34 -2.23 5.74
C LEU A 171 15.03 -1.49 6.04
N THR A 172 14.69 -0.48 5.23
CA THR A 172 13.47 0.30 5.42
C THR A 172 12.22 -0.55 5.21
N ILE A 173 12.16 -1.36 4.15
CA ILE A 173 10.98 -2.19 3.87
C ILE A 173 10.77 -3.27 4.93
N VAL A 174 11.84 -3.93 5.40
CA VAL A 174 11.74 -4.91 6.49
C VAL A 174 11.19 -4.28 7.76
N LEU A 175 11.67 -3.08 8.13
CA LEU A 175 11.17 -2.36 9.31
C LEU A 175 9.68 -1.96 9.14
N ILE A 176 9.28 -1.52 7.95
CA ILE A 176 7.89 -1.19 7.65
C ILE A 176 6.99 -2.42 7.76
N VAL A 177 7.41 -3.56 7.20
CA VAL A 177 6.62 -4.80 7.25
C VAL A 177 6.48 -5.28 8.69
N ILE A 178 7.57 -5.35 9.46
CA ILE A 178 7.53 -5.72 10.89
C ILE A 178 6.60 -4.77 11.66
N PHE A 179 6.64 -3.48 11.38
CA PHE A 179 5.76 -2.49 12.02
C PHE A 179 4.28 -2.79 11.75
N PHE A 180 3.92 -3.16 10.53
CA PHE A 180 2.54 -3.52 10.20
C PHE A 180 2.11 -4.85 10.81
N GLU A 181 2.98 -5.87 10.87
CA GLU A 181 2.71 -7.13 11.57
C GLU A 181 2.47 -6.91 13.08
N LEU A 182 3.28 -6.03 13.69
CA LEU A 182 3.06 -5.65 15.09
C LEU A 182 1.73 -4.90 15.28
N ILE A 183 1.35 -4.02 14.36
CA ILE A 183 0.03 -3.36 14.41
C ILE A 183 -1.09 -4.40 14.33
N GLN A 184 -1.02 -5.39 13.45
CA GLN A 184 -2.03 -6.45 13.35
C GLN A 184 -2.19 -7.22 14.67
N LEU A 185 -1.09 -7.60 15.29
CA LEU A 185 -1.11 -8.27 16.59
C LEU A 185 -1.70 -7.37 17.68
N LEU A 186 -1.22 -6.11 17.79
CA LEU A 186 -1.66 -5.17 18.82
C LEU A 186 -3.11 -4.71 18.66
N THR A 187 -3.61 -4.67 17.44
CA THR A 187 -5.01 -4.31 17.15
C THR A 187 -5.93 -5.52 17.14
N LEU A 188 -5.47 -6.69 17.54
CA LEU A 188 -6.23 -7.95 17.54
C LEU A 188 -6.88 -8.24 16.17
N SER A 189 -6.29 -7.73 15.10
CA SER A 189 -6.83 -7.82 13.74
C SER A 189 -6.17 -8.92 12.89
N GLY A 190 -5.13 -9.57 13.41
CA GLY A 190 -4.40 -10.65 12.73
C GLY A 190 -3.32 -11.24 13.62
N SER A 191 -2.57 -12.20 13.13
CA SER A 191 -1.44 -12.83 13.81
C SER A 191 -0.12 -12.16 13.40
N PHE A 192 0.86 -12.17 14.30
CA PHE A 192 2.24 -11.86 13.93
C PHE A 192 2.85 -13.09 13.26
N ASP A 193 3.13 -13.03 11.97
CA ASP A 193 3.63 -14.17 11.20
C ASP A 193 4.91 -13.83 10.43
N VAL A 194 5.96 -14.61 10.71
CA VAL A 194 7.25 -14.48 10.00
C VAL A 194 7.12 -14.81 8.52
N ASP A 195 6.21 -15.72 8.13
CA ASP A 195 5.99 -16.04 6.72
C ASP A 195 5.39 -14.85 5.97
N ASP A 196 4.52 -14.07 6.62
CA ASP A 196 3.97 -12.84 6.07
C ASP A 196 5.06 -11.78 5.93
N ILE A 197 5.98 -11.67 6.91
CA ILE A 197 7.14 -10.77 6.80
C ILE A 197 8.02 -11.15 5.59
N ILE A 198 8.27 -12.44 5.38
CA ILE A 198 9.06 -12.94 4.25
C ILE A 198 8.36 -12.61 2.93
N LEU A 199 7.08 -12.92 2.80
CA LEU A 199 6.32 -12.72 1.56
C LEU A 199 6.16 -11.23 1.21
N ASN A 200 5.78 -10.40 2.17
CA ASN A 200 5.62 -8.97 1.99
C ASN A 200 6.95 -8.30 1.57
N THR A 201 8.05 -8.68 2.24
CA THR A 201 9.39 -8.17 1.93
C THR A 201 9.84 -8.65 0.55
N LEU A 202 9.63 -9.93 0.21
CA LEU A 202 9.98 -10.50 -1.08
C LEU A 202 9.25 -9.80 -2.23
N GLY A 203 7.95 -9.57 -2.08
CA GLY A 203 7.17 -8.84 -3.08
C GLY A 203 7.69 -7.43 -3.34
N ALA A 204 7.99 -6.69 -2.28
CA ALA A 204 8.57 -5.36 -2.40
C ALA A 204 9.96 -5.37 -3.07
N ILE A 205 10.82 -6.35 -2.74
CA ILE A 205 12.14 -6.53 -3.35
C ILE A 205 12.00 -6.82 -4.85
N LEU A 206 11.16 -7.78 -5.22
CA LEU A 206 10.94 -8.14 -6.64
C LEU A 206 10.50 -6.92 -7.44
N PHE A 207 9.56 -6.15 -6.91
CA PHE A 207 9.09 -4.94 -7.58
C PHE A 207 10.15 -3.84 -7.62
N TYR A 208 10.95 -3.65 -6.55
CA TYR A 208 12.08 -2.72 -6.54
C TYR A 208 13.10 -3.05 -7.63
N LEU A 209 13.47 -4.32 -7.77
CA LEU A 209 14.38 -4.79 -8.81
C LEU A 209 13.81 -4.55 -10.20
N PHE A 210 12.53 -4.87 -10.40
CA PHE A 210 11.82 -4.63 -11.66
C PHE A 210 11.85 -3.15 -12.06
N ILE A 211 11.44 -2.24 -11.16
CA ILE A 211 11.43 -0.80 -11.47
C ILE A 211 12.84 -0.19 -11.53
N SER A 212 13.87 -0.94 -11.12
CA SER A 212 15.28 -0.54 -11.22
C SER A 212 15.93 -0.90 -12.55
N LEU A 213 15.27 -1.72 -13.39
CA LEU A 213 15.71 -1.98 -14.76
C LEU A 213 15.78 -0.66 -15.53
N LYS A 214 16.91 -0.41 -16.20
CA LYS A 214 17.21 0.88 -16.86
C LYS A 214 16.07 1.40 -17.75
N GLY A 215 15.43 0.51 -18.53
CA GLY A 215 14.30 0.87 -19.38
C GLY A 215 13.07 1.30 -18.61
N ILE A 216 12.71 0.53 -17.57
CA ILE A 216 11.55 0.80 -16.71
C ILE A 216 11.76 2.06 -15.87
N ASP A 217 12.93 2.21 -15.26
CA ASP A 217 13.27 3.39 -14.47
C ASP A 217 13.20 4.68 -15.31
N LYS A 218 13.74 4.65 -16.56
CA LYS A 218 13.64 5.77 -17.49
C LYS A 218 12.18 6.06 -17.87
N LEU A 219 11.39 5.02 -18.15
CA LEU A 219 9.96 5.17 -18.47
C LEU A 219 9.19 5.83 -17.31
N LEU A 220 9.37 5.33 -16.09
CA LEU A 220 8.70 5.87 -14.90
C LEU A 220 9.13 7.32 -14.64
N LYS A 221 10.43 7.63 -14.75
CA LYS A 221 10.91 9.00 -14.62
C LYS A 221 10.31 9.96 -15.64
N ASN A 222 10.09 9.51 -16.87
CA ASN A 222 9.43 10.31 -17.91
C ASN A 222 7.93 10.50 -17.61
N ILE A 223 7.22 9.42 -17.25
CA ILE A 223 5.78 9.46 -16.92
C ILE A 223 5.52 10.43 -15.76
N PHE A 224 6.31 10.34 -14.70
CA PHE A 224 6.15 11.12 -13.48
C PHE A 224 7.01 12.39 -13.43
N PHE A 225 7.62 12.82 -14.54
CA PHE A 225 8.45 14.02 -14.65
C PHE A 225 9.56 14.10 -13.58
N LEU A 226 10.19 12.98 -13.25
CA LEU A 226 11.19 12.88 -12.18
C LEU A 226 12.63 13.17 -12.65
N GLU A 227 12.88 13.21 -13.96
CA GLU A 227 14.21 13.57 -14.48
C GLU A 227 14.58 15.01 -14.11
N LYS A 228 15.84 15.22 -13.72
CA LYS A 228 16.38 16.58 -13.60
C LYS A 228 16.28 17.23 -14.98
N ASN A 229 15.77 18.46 -15.07
CA ASN A 229 16.01 19.26 -16.27
C ASN A 229 17.54 19.31 -16.44
N LYS A 230 18.04 18.86 -17.58
CA LYS A 230 19.29 19.39 -18.09
C LYS A 230 19.00 20.88 -18.31
N ILE A 231 19.23 21.70 -17.30
CA ILE A 231 19.34 23.12 -17.46
C ILE A 231 20.49 23.25 -18.45
N ASN A 232 20.20 23.77 -19.64
CA ASN A 232 21.18 24.10 -20.65
C ASN A 232 22.33 24.81 -19.93
N GLY A 233 23.51 24.21 -20.02
CA GLY A 233 24.72 24.88 -19.55
C GLY A 233 24.88 26.20 -20.29
N LYS A 234 24.79 27.23 -19.52
CA LYS A 234 25.40 28.54 -19.69
C LYS A 234 25.47 29.10 -18.27
N ASP A 235 26.57 28.83 -17.68
CA ASP A 235 27.42 29.77 -16.90
C ASP A 235 28.72 29.05 -16.56
#